data_39be5f839a34d1d9b26108c5dca2b415
#
_entry.id   39be5f839a34d1d9b26108c5dca2b415
#
_cell.length_a   1.000
_cell.length_b   1.000
_cell.length_c   1.000
_cell.angle_alpha   90.00
_cell.angle_beta   90.00
_cell.angle_gamma   90.00
#
_symmetry.space_group_name_H-M   'P 1'
#
loop_
_entity.id
_entity.type
_entity.pdbx_description
1 polymer ?
#
loop_
_entity_poly.entity_id
_entity_poly.type
_entity_poly.pdbx_seq_one_letter_code
_entity_poly.pdbx_strand_id
1 'polypeptide(L)'
;MEFVIPFVIVALVIAAVIAIIIALKNADLTGTIFEPGNRRAGRKGEEAATNIIRQVLHADDLLFTNVSISHDGKPTELDNVVVNSYGVFIIEVKNYVGRIVGNEDDYEWQKYKMTDAGNVYEKTVKNPIKQVKRQIYILAHYLEYYGPRVWVNGYAILLHGNSPVDSEYVLSSIEDIDRVIHMPGRTRLNKETISKIAELLQ
;
A
#
# COMPACT_ATOMS: atom_id res chain seq x y z
N MET A 1 -24.51 -16.34 57.46
CA MET A 1 -24.03 -15.15 56.68
C MET A 1 -22.60 -15.29 56.18
N GLU A 2 -21.83 -16.32 56.51
CA GLU A 2 -20.42 -16.49 56.14
C GLU A 2 -20.13 -17.09 54.75
N PHE A 3 -21.12 -17.67 54.08
CA PHE A 3 -20.93 -18.30 52.78
C PHE A 3 -21.22 -17.40 51.57
N VAL A 4 -21.82 -16.22 51.78
CA VAL A 4 -22.20 -15.30 50.67
C VAL A 4 -21.00 -14.46 50.22
N ILE A 5 -20.10 -14.08 51.13
CA ILE A 5 -18.93 -13.24 50.81
C ILE A 5 -17.97 -13.92 49.86
N PRO A 6 -17.54 -15.21 50.03
CA PRO A 6 -16.66 -15.84 49.07
C PRO A 6 -17.29 -16.02 47.67
N PHE A 7 -18.61 -16.22 47.58
CA PHE A 7 -19.29 -16.34 46.28
C PHE A 7 -19.32 -15.04 45.51
N VAL A 8 -19.52 -13.90 46.18
CA VAL A 8 -19.48 -12.56 45.60
C VAL A 8 -18.07 -12.21 45.08
N ILE A 9 -17.04 -12.57 45.87
CA ILE A 9 -15.65 -12.33 45.45
C ILE A 9 -15.30 -13.17 44.21
N VAL A 10 -15.70 -14.42 44.16
CA VAL A 10 -15.47 -15.30 42.99
C VAL A 10 -16.20 -14.76 41.76
N ALA A 11 -17.45 -14.32 41.89
CA ALA A 11 -18.20 -13.71 40.79
C ALA A 11 -17.57 -12.41 40.24
N LEU A 12 -17.04 -11.57 41.13
CA LEU A 12 -16.31 -10.34 40.74
C LEU A 12 -15.00 -10.65 40.02
N VAL A 13 -14.25 -11.65 40.47
CA VAL A 13 -13.03 -12.08 39.79
C VAL A 13 -13.31 -12.64 38.41
N ILE A 14 -14.35 -13.46 38.26
CA ILE A 14 -14.79 -13.99 36.96
C ILE A 14 -15.20 -12.84 36.02
N ALA A 15 -16.00 -11.88 36.51
CA ALA A 15 -16.41 -10.72 35.73
C ALA A 15 -15.21 -9.86 35.29
N ALA A 16 -14.22 -9.67 36.16
CA ALA A 16 -13.00 -8.95 35.84
C ALA A 16 -12.17 -9.69 34.77
N VAL A 17 -12.03 -11.00 34.87
CA VAL A 17 -11.33 -11.84 33.88
C VAL A 17 -12.04 -11.77 32.52
N ILE A 18 -13.39 -11.87 32.51
CA ILE A 18 -14.17 -11.75 31.27
C ILE A 18 -14.01 -10.34 30.66
N ALA A 19 -14.05 -9.29 31.48
CA ALA A 19 -13.81 -7.92 31.01
C ALA A 19 -12.42 -7.72 30.41
N ILE A 20 -11.39 -8.30 31.02
CA ILE A 20 -10.02 -8.31 30.50
C ILE A 20 -9.93 -9.08 29.17
N ILE A 21 -10.57 -10.25 29.07
CA ILE A 21 -10.60 -11.03 27.83
C ILE A 21 -11.32 -10.27 26.71
N ILE A 22 -12.42 -9.58 27.01
CA ILE A 22 -13.15 -8.74 26.07
C ILE A 22 -12.29 -7.52 25.68
N ALA A 23 -11.65 -6.87 26.63
CA ALA A 23 -10.76 -5.74 26.35
C ALA A 23 -9.54 -6.16 25.53
N LEU A 24 -8.98 -7.35 25.76
CA LEU A 24 -7.89 -7.92 24.96
C LEU A 24 -8.35 -8.35 23.54
N LYS A 25 -9.59 -8.77 23.37
CA LYS A 25 -10.17 -9.05 22.06
C LYS A 25 -10.51 -7.77 21.26
N ASN A 26 -10.90 -6.72 21.95
CA ASN A 26 -11.23 -5.43 21.35
C ASN A 26 -10.01 -4.51 21.21
N ALA A 27 -8.97 -4.70 21.98
CA ALA A 27 -7.67 -4.12 21.71
C ALA A 27 -7.02 -4.98 20.63
N ASP A 28 -6.74 -4.39 19.48
CA ASP A 28 -6.08 -5.00 18.31
C ASP A 28 -4.62 -5.45 18.59
N LEU A 29 -4.35 -5.81 19.84
CA LEU A 29 -3.07 -6.32 20.33
C LEU A 29 -2.76 -7.73 19.79
N THR A 30 -3.79 -8.52 19.46
CA THR A 30 -3.59 -9.84 18.85
C THR A 30 -3.17 -9.76 17.38
N GLY A 31 -3.56 -8.69 16.66
CA GLY A 31 -3.13 -8.43 15.29
C GLY A 31 -1.62 -8.14 15.19
N THR A 32 -1.05 -7.49 16.20
CA THR A 32 0.37 -7.10 16.21
C THR A 32 1.32 -8.23 16.63
N ILE A 33 0.85 -9.17 17.43
CA ILE A 33 1.69 -10.25 17.99
C ILE A 33 1.77 -11.47 17.05
N PHE A 34 0.74 -11.70 16.21
CA PHE A 34 0.65 -12.84 15.31
C PHE A 34 0.51 -12.47 13.82
N GLU A 35 0.99 -11.29 13.44
CA GLU A 35 1.02 -10.92 12.02
C GLU A 35 1.91 -11.92 11.25
N PRO A 36 1.38 -12.62 10.21
CA PRO A 36 2.18 -13.52 9.40
C PRO A 36 3.41 -12.81 8.82
N GLY A 37 4.57 -13.46 8.84
CA GLY A 37 5.85 -12.85 8.45
C GLY A 37 5.86 -12.22 7.05
N ASN A 38 5.04 -12.71 6.14
CA ASN A 38 4.86 -12.14 4.80
C ASN A 38 4.11 -10.78 4.83
N ARG A 39 3.09 -10.60 5.69
CA ARG A 39 2.40 -9.31 5.87
C ARG A 39 3.31 -8.28 6.54
N ARG A 40 4.04 -8.70 7.59
CA ARG A 40 5.01 -7.85 8.27
C ARG A 40 6.14 -7.40 7.34
N ALA A 41 6.63 -8.28 6.46
CA ALA A 41 7.63 -7.94 5.45
C ALA A 41 7.07 -6.98 4.39
N GLY A 42 5.80 -7.15 3.98
CA GLY A 42 5.08 -6.22 3.10
C GLY A 42 5.02 -4.82 3.71
N ARG A 43 4.44 -4.69 4.90
CA ARG A 43 4.29 -3.41 5.60
C ARG A 43 5.62 -2.68 5.84
N LYS A 44 6.68 -3.38 6.24
CA LYS A 44 8.02 -2.79 6.37
C LYS A 44 8.56 -2.29 5.02
N GLY A 45 8.27 -2.99 3.93
CA GLY A 45 8.63 -2.57 2.59
C GLY A 45 7.89 -1.30 2.16
N GLU A 46 6.59 -1.22 2.41
CA GLU A 46 5.75 -0.07 2.15
C GLU A 46 6.22 1.17 2.95
N GLU A 47 6.48 1.00 4.25
CA GLU A 47 7.04 2.06 5.12
C GLU A 47 8.39 2.57 4.60
N ALA A 48 9.28 1.66 4.18
CA ALA A 48 10.59 2.01 3.64
C ALA A 48 10.44 2.80 2.32
N ALA A 49 9.58 2.35 1.41
CA ALA A 49 9.33 3.04 0.16
C ALA A 49 8.65 4.40 0.36
N THR A 50 7.67 4.50 1.27
CA THR A 50 7.03 5.76 1.63
C THR A 50 8.07 6.77 2.14
N ASN A 51 9.06 6.32 2.94
CA ASN A 51 10.14 7.17 3.43
C ASN A 51 11.10 7.60 2.29
N ILE A 52 11.32 6.76 1.29
CA ILE A 52 12.09 7.11 0.10
C ILE A 52 11.33 8.17 -0.72
N ILE A 53 10.03 7.98 -0.96
CA ILE A 53 9.19 8.96 -1.66
C ILE A 53 9.24 10.31 -0.96
N ARG A 54 9.12 10.35 0.38
CA ARG A 54 9.18 11.59 1.16
C ARG A 54 10.47 12.39 0.97
N GLN A 55 11.59 11.76 0.63
CA GLN A 55 12.86 12.45 0.43
C GLN A 55 12.90 13.29 -0.84
N VAL A 56 12.07 12.97 -1.82
CA VAL A 56 11.99 13.68 -3.10
C VAL A 56 10.80 14.62 -3.21
N LEU A 57 9.90 14.67 -2.20
CA LEU A 57 8.76 15.57 -2.23
C LEU A 57 9.18 17.03 -2.05
N HIS A 58 8.60 17.90 -2.84
CA HIS A 58 8.69 19.34 -2.67
C HIS A 58 7.63 19.84 -1.66
N ALA A 59 7.75 21.11 -1.23
CA ALA A 59 6.87 21.69 -0.20
C ALA A 59 5.37 21.69 -0.58
N ASP A 60 5.06 21.75 -1.87
CA ASP A 60 3.69 21.81 -2.38
C ASP A 60 3.14 20.41 -2.79
N ASP A 61 3.93 19.34 -2.60
CA ASP A 61 3.49 17.99 -2.91
C ASP A 61 2.69 17.40 -1.74
N LEU A 62 1.59 16.73 -2.07
CA LEU A 62 0.77 16.01 -1.10
C LEU A 62 1.00 14.52 -1.27
N LEU A 63 1.26 13.80 -0.18
CA LEU A 63 1.41 12.36 -0.15
C LEU A 63 0.28 11.72 0.67
N PHE A 64 -0.45 10.82 0.05
CA PHE A 64 -1.45 9.96 0.68
C PHE A 64 -0.94 8.53 0.68
N THR A 65 -1.15 7.81 1.77
CA THR A 65 -0.70 6.41 1.93
C THR A 65 -1.85 5.52 2.31
N ASN A 66 -1.85 4.27 1.81
CA ASN A 66 -2.87 3.25 2.08
C ASN A 66 -4.30 3.75 1.78
N VAL A 67 -4.45 4.40 0.62
CA VAL A 67 -5.73 4.97 0.20
C VAL A 67 -6.64 3.87 -0.33
N SER A 68 -7.79 3.67 0.31
CA SER A 68 -8.80 2.71 -0.12
C SER A 68 -9.91 3.41 -0.88
N ILE A 69 -10.09 3.07 -2.15
CA ILE A 69 -11.16 3.60 -2.99
C ILE A 69 -11.93 2.48 -3.67
N SER A 70 -13.14 2.80 -4.11
CA SER A 70 -13.94 1.90 -4.94
C SER A 70 -14.66 2.68 -6.03
N HIS A 71 -14.60 2.17 -7.24
CA HIS A 71 -15.36 2.71 -8.37
C HIS A 71 -16.05 1.55 -9.11
N ASP A 72 -17.34 1.71 -9.38
CA ASP A 72 -18.17 0.70 -10.08
C ASP A 72 -18.06 -0.70 -9.46
N GLY A 73 -18.14 -0.78 -8.12
CA GLY A 73 -18.03 -2.03 -7.36
C GLY A 73 -16.64 -2.68 -7.37
N LYS A 74 -15.61 -1.99 -7.88
CA LYS A 74 -14.22 -2.47 -7.96
C LYS A 74 -13.37 -1.79 -6.91
N PRO A 75 -13.18 -2.40 -5.72
CA PRO A 75 -12.31 -1.83 -4.70
C PRO A 75 -10.83 -1.96 -5.09
N THR A 76 -10.03 -0.99 -4.65
CA THR A 76 -8.57 -1.04 -4.73
C THR A 76 -7.95 -0.30 -3.56
N GLU A 77 -6.79 -0.73 -3.14
CA GLU A 77 -5.90 -0.04 -2.22
C GLU A 77 -4.71 0.51 -3.01
N LEU A 78 -4.31 1.72 -2.70
CA LEU A 78 -3.20 2.42 -3.32
C LEU A 78 -2.15 2.65 -2.24
N ASP A 79 -0.96 2.07 -2.41
CA ASP A 79 0.09 2.14 -1.38
C ASP A 79 0.52 3.58 -1.13
N ASN A 80 0.82 4.32 -2.21
CA ASN A 80 1.18 5.73 -2.16
C ASN A 80 0.55 6.49 -3.33
N VAL A 81 0.00 7.67 -3.06
CA VAL A 81 -0.50 8.60 -4.09
C VAL A 81 0.12 9.96 -3.85
N VAL A 82 0.86 10.46 -4.81
CA VAL A 82 1.39 11.83 -4.81
C VAL A 82 0.49 12.72 -5.66
N VAL A 83 0.10 13.88 -5.12
CA VAL A 83 -0.71 14.90 -5.81
C VAL A 83 0.03 16.21 -5.77
N ASN A 84 0.29 16.80 -6.94
CA ASN A 84 0.95 18.09 -7.05
C ASN A 84 0.51 18.84 -8.32
N SER A 85 1.16 19.94 -8.64
CA SER A 85 0.82 20.74 -9.83
C SER A 85 1.09 20.01 -11.15
N TYR A 86 1.87 18.93 -11.17
CA TYR A 86 2.18 18.15 -12.36
C TYR A 86 1.19 17.01 -12.60
N GLY A 87 0.43 16.58 -11.58
CA GLY A 87 -0.57 15.53 -11.74
C GLY A 87 -0.87 14.73 -10.48
N VAL A 88 -1.44 13.55 -10.71
CA VAL A 88 -1.72 12.51 -9.72
C VAL A 88 -0.89 11.28 -10.07
N PHE A 89 -0.12 10.77 -9.12
CA PHE A 89 0.84 9.70 -9.33
C PHE A 89 0.64 8.59 -8.30
N ILE A 90 0.34 7.38 -8.78
CA ILE A 90 0.28 6.17 -7.95
C ILE A 90 1.67 5.55 -7.93
N ILE A 91 2.15 5.15 -6.74
CA ILE A 91 3.39 4.40 -6.58
C ILE A 91 3.11 3.14 -5.78
N GLU A 92 2.99 2.02 -6.49
CA GLU A 92 2.79 0.69 -5.95
C GLU A 92 4.12 0.09 -5.52
N VAL A 93 4.16 -0.53 -4.34
CA VAL A 93 5.40 -1.06 -3.76
C VAL A 93 5.38 -2.57 -3.71
N LYS A 94 6.47 -3.20 -4.15
CA LYS A 94 6.65 -4.65 -4.07
C LYS A 94 7.96 -5.03 -3.40
N ASN A 95 7.83 -5.79 -2.31
CA ASN A 95 8.95 -6.39 -1.59
C ASN A 95 9.12 -7.87 -2.01
N TYR A 96 9.52 -8.09 -3.25
CA TYR A 96 9.74 -9.42 -3.81
C TYR A 96 11.20 -9.82 -3.67
N VAL A 97 11.51 -10.60 -2.63
CA VAL A 97 12.86 -11.16 -2.40
C VAL A 97 13.10 -12.36 -3.33
N GLY A 98 14.26 -12.39 -3.98
CA GLY A 98 14.69 -13.49 -4.85
C GLY A 98 14.62 -13.13 -6.35
N ARG A 99 14.76 -14.14 -7.20
CA ARG A 99 14.69 -13.98 -8.65
C ARG A 99 13.24 -13.94 -9.09
N ILE A 100 12.90 -12.97 -9.93
CA ILE A 100 11.59 -12.85 -10.56
C ILE A 100 11.75 -13.19 -12.06
N VAL A 101 10.76 -13.89 -12.60
CA VAL A 101 10.69 -14.26 -14.02
C VAL A 101 9.26 -13.98 -14.51
N GLY A 102 9.14 -13.36 -15.66
CA GLY A 102 7.86 -13.02 -16.29
C GLY A 102 8.02 -11.97 -17.38
N ASN A 103 6.92 -11.67 -18.07
CA ASN A 103 6.84 -10.64 -19.10
C ASN A 103 5.92 -9.51 -18.64
N GLU A 104 5.98 -8.36 -19.32
CA GLU A 104 5.13 -7.21 -18.98
C GLU A 104 3.63 -7.55 -19.10
N ASP A 105 3.26 -8.38 -20.07
CA ASP A 105 1.88 -8.73 -20.36
C ASP A 105 1.32 -9.88 -19.54
N ASP A 106 2.14 -10.60 -18.79
CA ASP A 106 1.68 -11.69 -17.93
C ASP A 106 0.81 -11.10 -16.78
N TYR A 107 -0.22 -11.83 -16.36
CA TYR A 107 -1.00 -11.46 -15.18
C TYR A 107 -0.23 -11.67 -13.88
N GLU A 108 0.64 -12.68 -13.87
CA GLU A 108 1.40 -13.14 -12.72
C GLU A 108 2.83 -13.44 -13.15
N TRP A 109 3.76 -13.21 -12.21
CA TRP A 109 5.17 -13.54 -12.36
C TRP A 109 5.56 -14.71 -11.47
N GLN A 110 6.61 -15.42 -11.81
CA GLN A 110 7.19 -16.48 -10.99
C GLN A 110 8.32 -15.93 -10.14
N LYS A 111 8.24 -16.20 -8.83
CA LYS A 111 9.26 -15.81 -7.86
C LYS A 111 9.99 -17.02 -7.35
N TYR A 112 11.31 -17.03 -7.46
CA TYR A 112 12.20 -18.08 -6.99
C TYR A 112 13.03 -17.55 -5.82
N LYS A 113 13.01 -18.26 -4.70
CA LYS A 113 13.82 -17.97 -3.53
C LYS A 113 14.61 -19.21 -3.14
N MET A 114 15.93 -19.08 -3.02
CA MET A 114 16.79 -20.11 -2.46
C MET A 114 16.93 -19.87 -0.95
N THR A 115 16.82 -20.95 -0.17
CA THR A 115 17.12 -20.91 1.27
C THR A 115 18.61 -21.14 1.52
N ASP A 116 19.06 -20.85 2.74
CA ASP A 116 20.42 -21.10 3.18
C ASP A 116 20.80 -22.59 3.10
N ALA A 117 19.82 -23.48 3.17
CA ALA A 117 19.97 -24.93 3.00
C ALA A 117 19.98 -25.38 1.50
N GLY A 118 19.96 -24.45 0.55
CA GLY A 118 20.01 -24.75 -0.89
C GLY A 118 18.67 -25.16 -1.52
N ASN A 119 17.57 -25.19 -0.77
CA ASN A 119 16.25 -25.50 -1.33
C ASN A 119 15.71 -24.31 -2.11
N VAL A 120 15.15 -24.57 -3.30
CA VAL A 120 14.48 -23.56 -4.14
C VAL A 120 12.99 -23.61 -3.90
N TYR A 121 12.41 -22.47 -3.50
CA TYR A 121 10.97 -22.28 -3.42
C TYR A 121 10.50 -21.44 -4.61
N GLU A 122 9.47 -21.94 -5.28
CA GLU A 122 8.76 -21.24 -6.34
C GLU A 122 7.42 -20.73 -5.81
N LYS A 123 7.06 -19.52 -6.18
CA LYS A 123 5.78 -18.91 -5.84
C LYS A 123 5.33 -17.95 -6.93
N THR A 124 4.07 -18.08 -7.34
CA THR A 124 3.40 -17.11 -8.20
C THR A 124 3.11 -15.81 -7.42
N VAL A 125 3.41 -14.68 -8.02
CA VAL A 125 3.15 -13.33 -7.49
C VAL A 125 2.45 -12.48 -8.55
N LYS A 126 1.65 -11.52 -8.13
CA LYS A 126 0.96 -10.61 -9.05
C LYS A 126 1.98 -9.76 -9.82
N ASN A 127 1.73 -9.55 -11.10
CA ASN A 127 2.47 -8.58 -11.90
C ASN A 127 2.09 -7.16 -11.45
N PRO A 128 3.05 -6.37 -10.91
CA PRO A 128 2.75 -5.04 -10.41
C PRO A 128 2.39 -4.05 -11.52
N ILE A 129 2.85 -4.26 -12.75
CA ILE A 129 2.48 -3.41 -13.90
C ILE A 129 0.98 -3.54 -14.20
N LYS A 130 0.45 -4.77 -14.23
CA LYS A 130 -1.00 -4.98 -14.41
C LYS A 130 -1.81 -4.40 -13.24
N GLN A 131 -1.26 -4.48 -12.02
CA GLN A 131 -1.90 -3.88 -10.84
C GLN A 131 -1.95 -2.36 -10.98
N VAL A 132 -0.85 -1.70 -11.30
CA VAL A 132 -0.76 -0.25 -11.51
C VAL A 132 -1.70 0.21 -12.63
N LYS A 133 -1.69 -0.47 -13.80
CA LYS A 133 -2.60 -0.14 -14.91
C LYS A 133 -4.08 -0.19 -14.46
N ARG A 134 -4.45 -1.19 -13.64
CA ARG A 134 -5.80 -1.27 -13.06
C ARG A 134 -6.07 -0.15 -12.05
N GLN A 135 -5.12 0.19 -11.20
CA GLN A 135 -5.24 1.26 -10.20
C GLN A 135 -5.39 2.63 -10.88
N ILE A 136 -4.63 2.91 -11.94
CA ILE A 136 -4.77 4.12 -12.77
C ILE A 136 -6.22 4.24 -13.28
N TYR A 137 -6.75 3.17 -13.86
CA TYR A 137 -8.12 3.15 -14.36
C TYR A 137 -9.14 3.46 -13.24
N ILE A 138 -9.04 2.79 -12.10
CA ILE A 138 -9.98 2.96 -10.99
C ILE A 138 -9.89 4.37 -10.41
N LEU A 139 -8.68 4.88 -10.13
CA LEU A 139 -8.51 6.22 -9.56
C LEU A 139 -8.94 7.32 -10.52
N ALA A 140 -8.62 7.22 -11.80
CA ALA A 140 -9.04 8.21 -12.79
C ALA A 140 -10.57 8.33 -12.87
N HIS A 141 -11.28 7.19 -12.92
CA HIS A 141 -12.75 7.19 -12.96
C HIS A 141 -13.39 7.57 -11.62
N TYR A 142 -12.76 7.22 -10.50
CA TYR A 142 -13.18 7.67 -9.17
C TYR A 142 -13.13 9.19 -9.07
N LEU A 143 -12.01 9.81 -9.48
CA LEU A 143 -11.84 11.25 -9.47
C LEU A 143 -12.80 11.94 -10.46
N GLU A 144 -12.99 11.38 -11.66
CA GLU A 144 -13.95 11.93 -12.65
C GLU A 144 -15.39 11.89 -12.12
N TYR A 145 -15.77 10.86 -11.36
CA TYR A 145 -17.13 10.71 -10.84
C TYR A 145 -17.42 11.63 -9.65
N TYR A 146 -16.48 11.77 -8.70
CA TYR A 146 -16.68 12.54 -7.47
C TYR A 146 -16.08 13.93 -7.48
N GLY A 147 -15.21 14.24 -8.44
CA GLY A 147 -14.43 15.46 -8.46
C GLY A 147 -13.95 15.88 -9.84
N PRO A 148 -12.70 16.34 -9.97
CA PRO A 148 -12.16 16.81 -11.21
C PRO A 148 -11.71 15.65 -12.12
N ARG A 149 -11.93 15.80 -13.41
CA ARG A 149 -11.31 14.94 -14.43
C ARG A 149 -9.84 15.31 -14.58
N VAL A 150 -8.94 14.42 -14.17
CA VAL A 150 -7.50 14.63 -14.20
C VAL A 150 -6.79 13.41 -14.78
N TRP A 151 -5.58 13.64 -15.29
CA TRP A 151 -4.71 12.55 -15.71
C TRP A 151 -4.04 11.90 -14.51
N VAL A 152 -4.12 10.57 -14.43
CA VAL A 152 -3.48 9.76 -13.39
C VAL A 152 -2.35 8.96 -14.02
N ASN A 153 -1.16 9.07 -13.47
CA ASN A 153 -0.01 8.23 -13.79
C ASN A 153 0.19 7.18 -12.69
N GLY A 154 0.88 6.10 -13.00
CA GLY A 154 1.16 5.08 -11.99
C GLY A 154 2.41 4.29 -12.33
N TYR A 155 3.12 3.92 -11.27
CA TYR A 155 4.41 3.24 -11.34
C TYR A 155 4.52 2.18 -10.26
N ALA A 156 5.34 1.17 -10.51
CA ALA A 156 5.70 0.14 -9.53
C ALA A 156 7.16 0.31 -9.12
N ILE A 157 7.45 0.07 -7.84
CA ILE A 157 8.81 -0.05 -7.31
C ILE A 157 9.02 -1.45 -6.77
N LEU A 158 10.03 -2.14 -7.29
CA LEU A 158 10.51 -3.39 -6.72
C LEU A 158 11.73 -3.08 -5.83
N LEU A 159 11.56 -3.20 -4.51
CA LEU A 159 12.57 -2.78 -3.51
C LEU A 159 13.92 -3.48 -3.63
N HIS A 160 13.98 -4.60 -4.33
CA HIS A 160 15.21 -5.36 -4.57
C HIS A 160 15.81 -5.15 -5.97
N GLY A 161 15.27 -4.22 -6.76
CA GLY A 161 15.75 -3.94 -8.12
C GLY A 161 15.71 -5.16 -9.05
N ASN A 162 14.82 -6.11 -8.77
CA ASN A 162 14.78 -7.42 -9.42
C ASN A 162 13.60 -7.56 -10.42
N SER A 163 13.22 -6.45 -11.07
CA SER A 163 12.23 -6.51 -12.15
C SER A 163 12.70 -7.45 -13.26
N PRO A 164 11.85 -8.35 -13.76
CA PRO A 164 12.20 -9.21 -14.88
C PRO A 164 12.09 -8.50 -16.23
N VAL A 165 11.56 -7.27 -16.25
CA VAL A 165 11.29 -6.50 -17.47
C VAL A 165 11.81 -5.07 -17.31
N ASP A 166 12.24 -4.48 -18.41
CA ASP A 166 12.45 -3.05 -18.57
C ASP A 166 11.14 -2.42 -19.07
N SER A 167 10.53 -1.56 -18.26
CA SER A 167 9.20 -1.01 -18.55
C SER A 167 9.09 0.40 -17.98
N GLU A 168 8.43 1.29 -18.72
CA GLU A 168 8.12 2.66 -18.27
C GLU A 168 7.29 2.71 -16.97
N TYR A 169 6.62 1.60 -16.61
CA TYR A 169 5.85 1.47 -15.39
C TYR A 169 6.68 1.02 -14.19
N VAL A 170 7.96 0.71 -14.34
CA VAL A 170 8.84 0.26 -13.26
C VAL A 170 9.91 1.29 -12.99
N LEU A 171 9.92 1.81 -11.76
CA LEU A 171 10.95 2.73 -11.29
C LEU A 171 12.07 1.94 -10.61
N SER A 172 13.31 2.28 -10.91
CA SER A 172 14.50 1.56 -10.46
C SER A 172 15.33 2.33 -9.43
N SER A 173 15.09 3.64 -9.29
CA SER A 173 15.86 4.52 -8.42
C SER A 173 15.00 5.61 -7.78
N ILE A 174 15.56 6.30 -6.79
CA ILE A 174 14.95 7.47 -6.16
C ILE A 174 14.87 8.65 -7.14
N GLU A 175 15.85 8.79 -8.01
CA GLU A 175 15.89 9.80 -9.06
C GLU A 175 14.80 9.58 -10.10
N ASP A 176 14.44 8.32 -10.37
CA ASP A 176 13.29 8.01 -11.24
C ASP A 176 11.99 8.46 -10.60
N ILE A 177 11.83 8.28 -9.28
CA ILE A 177 10.64 8.75 -8.56
C ILE A 177 10.54 10.27 -8.69
N ASP A 178 11.60 10.99 -8.32
CA ASP A 178 11.67 12.45 -8.41
C ASP A 178 11.32 12.93 -9.82
N ARG A 179 11.96 12.36 -10.81
CA ARG A 179 11.75 12.70 -12.22
C ARG A 179 10.30 12.53 -12.66
N VAL A 180 9.66 11.40 -12.35
CA VAL A 180 8.31 11.12 -12.86
C VAL A 180 7.24 11.95 -12.16
N ILE A 181 7.38 12.27 -10.87
CA ILE A 181 6.39 13.08 -10.14
C ILE A 181 6.56 14.58 -10.40
N HIS A 182 7.72 15.04 -10.87
CA HIS A 182 7.99 16.45 -11.17
C HIS A 182 8.15 16.77 -12.66
N MET A 183 8.05 15.75 -13.53
CA MET A 183 8.10 15.98 -14.97
C MET A 183 6.83 16.72 -15.41
N PRO A 184 6.96 17.83 -16.18
CA PRO A 184 5.81 18.55 -16.69
C PRO A 184 4.91 17.62 -17.52
N GLY A 185 3.67 17.46 -17.09
CA GLY A 185 2.63 16.76 -17.82
C GLY A 185 1.98 17.66 -18.91
N ARG A 186 0.93 17.13 -19.55
CA ARG A 186 0.18 17.87 -20.58
C ARG A 186 -0.56 19.09 -20.04
N THR A 187 -0.99 19.02 -18.77
CA THR A 187 -1.74 20.09 -18.08
C THR A 187 -1.25 20.19 -16.65
N ARG A 188 -1.18 21.43 -16.13
CA ARG A 188 -0.90 21.66 -14.71
C ARG A 188 -2.19 21.72 -13.92
N LEU A 189 -2.20 21.10 -12.74
CA LEU A 189 -3.29 21.21 -11.78
C LEU A 189 -3.16 22.54 -11.01
N ASN A 190 -4.28 23.24 -10.87
CA ASN A 190 -4.35 24.43 -10.02
C ASN A 190 -4.61 24.03 -8.56
N LYS A 191 -4.45 24.97 -7.62
CA LYS A 191 -4.61 24.72 -6.18
C LYS A 191 -5.99 24.21 -5.79
N GLU A 192 -7.04 24.71 -6.44
CA GLU A 192 -8.43 24.30 -6.19
C GLU A 192 -8.63 22.82 -6.56
N THR A 193 -8.15 22.42 -7.73
CA THR A 193 -8.17 21.02 -8.18
C THR A 193 -7.40 20.11 -7.25
N ILE A 194 -6.19 20.51 -6.81
CA ILE A 194 -5.37 19.76 -5.87
C ILE A 194 -6.10 19.58 -4.54
N SER A 195 -6.69 20.67 -3.98
CA SER A 195 -7.45 20.60 -2.73
C SER A 195 -8.63 19.65 -2.83
N LYS A 196 -9.38 19.70 -3.94
CA LYS A 196 -10.53 18.81 -4.15
C LYS A 196 -10.12 17.33 -4.28
N ILE A 197 -9.00 17.05 -4.94
CA ILE A 197 -8.44 15.70 -4.98
C ILE A 197 -8.02 15.24 -3.58
N ALA A 198 -7.37 16.13 -2.81
CA ALA A 198 -6.93 15.83 -1.45
C ALA A 198 -8.10 15.46 -0.51
N GLU A 199 -9.24 16.16 -0.63
CA GLU A 199 -10.46 15.84 0.12
C GLU A 199 -11.03 14.46 -0.22
N LEU A 200 -10.87 14.01 -1.46
CA LEU A 200 -11.37 12.70 -1.92
C LEU A 200 -10.46 11.53 -1.56
N LEU A 201 -9.19 11.80 -1.21
CA LEU A 201 -8.19 10.76 -0.89
C LEU A 201 -7.91 10.64 0.62
N GLN A 202 -8.52 11.45 1.47
CA GLN A 202 -8.46 11.37 2.93
C GLN A 202 -9.46 10.33 3.46
#